data_953696c8a59fb510d4cc8dd60787efc4
#
_entry.id   953696c8a59fb510d4cc8dd60787efc4
#
_cell.length_a   1.000
_cell.length_b   1.000
_cell.length_c   1.000
_cell.angle_alpha   90.00
_cell.angle_beta   90.00
_cell.angle_gamma   90.00
#
_symmetry.space_group_name_H-M   'P 1'
#
loop_
_entity.id
_entity.type
_entity.pdbx_description
1 polymer ?
#
loop_
_entity_poly.entity_id
_entity_poly.type
_entity_poly.pdbx_seq_one_letter_code
_entity_poly.pdbx_strand_id
1 'polypeptide(L)'
;MLHSYIQSGGKLKERSGGSITEGIGQGRVTDNLANEIKDVDGSFTIPDEKSIEMVYRCLDEEGLYLGASSALNVAAAKELAETLGKGSTVVTILCDGAYRYADRLFSKKWLETKDLIGSIPEHLRRYIVLP
;
A
#
# COMPACT_ATOMS: atom_id res chain seq x y z
N MET A 1 -6.02 1.25 -11.08
CA MET A 1 -6.74 0.77 -12.26
C MET A 1 -7.86 -0.17 -11.90
N LEU A 2 -7.65 -1.20 -11.10
CA LEU A 2 -8.73 -2.09 -10.65
C LEU A 2 -9.81 -1.34 -9.85
N HIS A 3 -9.39 -0.41 -8.99
CA HIS A 3 -10.32 0.51 -8.31
C HIS A 3 -11.23 1.25 -9.32
N SER A 4 -10.66 1.87 -10.36
CA SER A 4 -11.49 2.54 -11.39
C SER A 4 -12.37 1.56 -12.17
N TYR A 5 -11.93 0.32 -12.38
CA TYR A 5 -12.75 -0.72 -13.01
C TYR A 5 -13.98 -1.03 -12.16
N ILE A 6 -13.79 -1.24 -10.86
CA ILE A 6 -14.89 -1.50 -9.92
C ILE A 6 -15.83 -0.31 -9.84
N GLN A 7 -15.31 0.91 -9.69
CA GLN A 7 -16.11 2.14 -9.56
C GLN A 7 -16.86 2.51 -10.85
N SER A 8 -16.34 2.14 -12.02
CA SER A 8 -16.95 2.49 -13.33
C SER A 8 -17.85 1.41 -13.91
N GLY A 9 -18.03 0.29 -13.21
CA GLY A 9 -18.80 -0.85 -13.73
C GLY A 9 -18.13 -1.55 -14.92
N GLY A 10 -16.78 -1.64 -14.91
CA GLY A 10 -16.05 -2.48 -15.87
C GLY A 10 -15.13 -1.77 -16.85
N LYS A 11 -14.83 -0.48 -16.67
CA LYS A 11 -13.89 0.26 -17.53
C LYS A 11 -12.52 0.38 -16.86
N LEU A 12 -11.49 -0.25 -17.42
CA LEU A 12 -10.11 -0.04 -17.03
C LEU A 12 -9.61 1.31 -17.54
N LYS A 13 -8.98 2.10 -16.66
CA LYS A 13 -8.19 3.25 -17.08
C LYS A 13 -6.78 2.79 -17.47
N GLU A 14 -6.14 3.50 -18.39
CA GLU A 14 -4.72 3.31 -18.66
C GLU A 14 -3.88 3.63 -17.42
N ARG A 15 -2.81 2.88 -17.26
CA ARG A 15 -1.87 3.10 -16.16
C ARG A 15 -1.04 4.34 -16.45
N SER A 16 -1.14 5.33 -15.57
CA SER A 16 -0.24 6.48 -15.56
C SER A 16 0.66 6.44 -14.33
N GLY A 17 1.96 6.66 -14.53
CA GLY A 17 2.94 6.68 -13.46
C GLY A 17 3.37 5.31 -12.93
N GLY A 18 4.25 5.32 -11.95
CA GLY A 18 4.73 4.17 -11.19
C GLY A 18 4.24 4.23 -9.75
N SER A 19 4.39 3.13 -9.02
CA SER A 19 4.14 3.05 -7.58
C SER A 19 5.29 2.31 -6.92
N ILE A 20 5.53 2.58 -5.64
CA ILE A 20 6.50 1.86 -4.82
C ILE A 20 6.01 0.44 -4.49
N THR A 21 4.73 0.17 -4.70
CA THR A 21 4.13 -1.15 -4.46
C THR A 21 4.19 -1.99 -5.73
N GLU A 22 4.92 -3.08 -5.67
CA GLU A 22 5.01 -4.05 -6.77
C GLU A 22 3.85 -5.05 -6.68
N GLY A 23 3.29 -5.42 -7.85
CA GLY A 23 2.24 -6.45 -7.95
C GLY A 23 0.82 -6.01 -7.57
N ILE A 24 0.62 -4.76 -7.13
CA ILE A 24 -0.70 -4.21 -6.80
C ILE A 24 -1.12 -3.18 -7.85
N GLY A 25 -2.44 -3.03 -8.07
CA GLY A 25 -3.00 -2.06 -9.02
C GLY A 25 -2.74 -2.43 -10.46
N GLN A 26 -2.87 -3.69 -10.80
CA GLN A 26 -2.63 -4.22 -12.15
C GLN A 26 -3.55 -3.58 -13.20
N GLY A 27 -3.03 -3.41 -14.42
CA GLY A 27 -3.75 -2.80 -15.55
C GLY A 27 -4.68 -3.73 -16.29
N ARG A 28 -4.98 -4.88 -15.72
CA ARG A 28 -5.84 -5.90 -16.32
C ARG A 28 -6.64 -6.63 -15.25
N VAL A 29 -7.77 -7.16 -15.64
CA VAL A 29 -8.47 -8.19 -14.88
C VAL A 29 -7.86 -9.51 -15.26
N THR A 30 -7.28 -10.22 -14.30
CA THR A 30 -6.71 -11.57 -14.51
C THR A 30 -7.84 -12.61 -14.51
N ASP A 31 -7.59 -13.78 -15.11
CA ASP A 31 -8.60 -14.84 -15.15
C ASP A 31 -9.06 -15.26 -13.75
N ASN A 32 -8.14 -15.31 -12.78
CA ASN A 32 -8.45 -15.62 -11.39
C ASN A 32 -9.39 -14.57 -10.74
N LEU A 33 -9.22 -13.30 -11.11
CA LEU A 33 -10.06 -12.24 -10.58
C LEU A 33 -11.39 -12.10 -11.33
N ALA A 34 -11.41 -12.43 -12.63
CA ALA A 34 -12.58 -12.22 -13.48
C ALA A 34 -13.84 -12.92 -12.96
N ASN A 35 -13.67 -14.10 -12.38
CA ASN A 35 -14.77 -14.87 -11.81
C ASN A 35 -15.27 -14.34 -10.47
N GLU A 36 -14.38 -13.76 -9.68
CA GLU A 36 -14.62 -13.35 -8.29
C GLU A 36 -14.90 -11.85 -8.15
N ILE A 37 -14.67 -11.06 -9.21
CA ILE A 37 -14.79 -9.59 -9.15
C ILE A 37 -16.20 -9.12 -8.81
N LYS A 38 -17.20 -9.93 -9.15
CA LYS A 38 -18.62 -9.69 -8.82
C LYS A 38 -18.92 -9.77 -7.32
N ASP A 39 -18.05 -10.45 -6.57
CA ASP A 39 -18.18 -10.66 -5.12
C ASP A 39 -17.36 -9.62 -4.32
N VAL A 40 -16.77 -8.63 -5.01
CA VAL A 40 -16.02 -7.53 -4.41
C VAL A 40 -16.96 -6.40 -4.04
N ASP A 41 -17.15 -6.16 -2.75
CA ASP A 41 -18.02 -5.10 -2.23
C ASP A 41 -17.47 -3.68 -2.44
N GLY A 42 -16.16 -3.53 -2.47
CA GLY A 42 -15.53 -2.21 -2.61
C GLY A 42 -14.04 -2.24 -2.90
N SER A 43 -13.46 -1.06 -3.01
CA SER A 43 -12.04 -0.91 -3.31
C SER A 43 -11.52 0.44 -2.84
N PHE A 44 -10.23 0.48 -2.47
CA PHE A 44 -9.52 1.68 -2.08
C PHE A 44 -8.42 2.02 -3.07
N THR A 45 -8.11 3.29 -3.18
CA THR A 45 -6.88 3.78 -3.81
C THR A 45 -5.98 4.33 -2.72
N ILE A 46 -4.88 3.64 -2.45
CA ILE A 46 -3.92 4.04 -1.44
C ILE A 46 -2.69 4.62 -2.16
N PRO A 47 -2.39 5.91 -1.98
CA PRO A 47 -1.22 6.53 -2.59
C PRO A 47 0.09 6.06 -1.92
N ASP A 48 1.20 6.25 -2.63
CA ASP A 48 2.52 5.82 -2.17
C ASP A 48 2.92 6.51 -0.85
N GLU A 49 2.49 7.74 -0.63
CA GLU A 49 2.70 8.52 0.59
C GLU A 49 2.11 7.83 1.83
N LYS A 50 0.89 7.32 1.72
CA LYS A 50 0.26 6.54 2.81
C LYS A 50 0.92 5.19 3.00
N SER A 51 1.34 4.56 1.90
CA SER A 51 2.02 3.26 1.95
C SER A 51 3.37 3.38 2.65
N ILE A 52 4.18 4.40 2.33
CA ILE A 52 5.48 4.60 2.98
C ILE A 52 5.34 5.02 4.43
N GLU A 53 4.41 5.91 4.77
CA GLU A 53 4.10 6.24 6.17
C GLU A 53 3.79 4.97 6.96
N MET A 54 2.95 4.09 6.41
CA MET A 54 2.54 2.86 7.08
C MET A 54 3.70 1.85 7.25
N VAL A 55 4.67 1.79 6.31
CA VAL A 55 5.91 0.99 6.47
C VAL A 55 6.61 1.38 7.77
N TYR A 56 6.80 2.66 8.00
CA TYR A 56 7.53 3.18 9.17
C TYR A 56 6.71 3.07 10.46
N ARG A 57 5.41 3.31 10.38
CA ARG A 57 4.51 3.16 11.53
C ARG A 57 4.42 1.72 12.01
N CYS A 58 4.23 0.77 11.10
CA CYS A 58 4.20 -0.64 11.47
C CYS A 58 5.52 -1.11 12.09
N LEU A 59 6.65 -0.57 11.62
CA LEU A 59 7.94 -0.87 12.22
C LEU A 59 8.05 -0.32 13.65
N ASP A 60 7.64 0.91 13.87
CA ASP A 60 7.76 1.59 15.17
C ASP A 60 6.72 1.10 16.19
N GLU A 61 5.46 1.05 15.77
CA GLU A 61 4.33 0.78 16.67
C GLU A 61 4.14 -0.73 16.93
N GLU A 62 4.46 -1.59 15.96
CA GLU A 62 4.14 -3.02 16.00
C GLU A 62 5.39 -3.93 15.86
N GLY A 63 6.56 -3.38 15.57
CA GLY A 63 7.77 -4.16 15.30
C GLY A 63 7.70 -4.95 13.98
N LEU A 64 6.84 -4.56 13.05
CA LEU A 64 6.62 -5.26 11.78
C LEU A 64 7.45 -4.63 10.66
N TYR A 65 8.42 -5.37 10.14
CA TYR A 65 9.29 -4.94 9.04
C TYR A 65 8.67 -5.30 7.68
N LEU A 66 7.73 -4.45 7.23
CA LEU A 66 6.84 -4.72 6.09
C LEU A 66 7.37 -4.15 4.78
N GLY A 67 7.18 -4.90 3.68
CA GLY A 67 7.28 -4.37 2.32
C GLY A 67 6.14 -3.38 2.02
N ALA A 68 6.33 -2.56 0.98
CA ALA A 68 5.37 -1.50 0.63
C ALA A 68 3.96 -2.02 0.30
N SER A 69 3.85 -3.19 -0.33
CA SER A 69 2.55 -3.81 -0.62
C SER A 69 1.82 -4.28 0.63
N SER A 70 2.54 -4.84 1.61
CA SER A 70 1.98 -5.20 2.91
C SER A 70 1.49 -3.96 3.66
N ALA A 71 2.29 -2.91 3.68
CA ALA A 71 1.94 -1.64 4.32
C ALA A 71 0.74 -0.96 3.64
N LEU A 72 0.65 -1.02 2.31
CA LEU A 72 -0.54 -0.58 1.56
C LEU A 72 -1.80 -1.33 2.03
N ASN A 73 -1.71 -2.65 2.16
CA ASN A 73 -2.83 -3.46 2.62
C ASN A 73 -3.24 -3.11 4.06
N VAL A 74 -2.28 -2.84 4.96
CA VAL A 74 -2.57 -2.36 6.32
C VAL A 74 -3.23 -0.99 6.31
N ALA A 75 -2.76 -0.06 5.46
CA ALA A 75 -3.37 1.26 5.32
C ALA A 75 -4.84 1.15 4.84
N ALA A 76 -5.10 0.31 3.83
CA ALA A 76 -6.46 0.07 3.35
C ALA A 76 -7.34 -0.61 4.41
N ALA A 77 -6.81 -1.58 5.14
CA ALA A 77 -7.53 -2.25 6.23
C ALA A 77 -7.89 -1.27 7.35
N LYS A 78 -7.00 -0.34 7.68
CA LYS A 78 -7.26 0.73 8.64
C LYS A 78 -8.41 1.63 8.17
N GLU A 79 -8.38 2.11 6.93
CA GLU A 79 -9.46 2.94 6.36
C GLU A 79 -10.80 2.19 6.36
N LEU A 80 -10.78 0.90 6.03
CA LEU A 80 -11.98 0.05 6.09
C LEU A 80 -12.51 -0.08 7.52
N ALA A 81 -11.64 -0.34 8.49
CA ALA A 81 -12.02 -0.47 9.90
C ALA A 81 -12.63 0.84 10.44
N GLU A 82 -12.09 1.99 10.07
CA GLU A 82 -12.64 3.31 10.42
C GLU A 82 -14.04 3.51 9.82
N THR A 83 -14.26 3.04 8.58
CA THR A 83 -15.55 3.10 7.90
C THR A 83 -16.59 2.17 8.55
N LEU A 84 -16.19 0.96 8.90
CA LEU A 84 -17.08 -0.04 9.53
C LEU A 84 -17.40 0.29 10.97
N GLY A 85 -16.54 1.03 11.65
CA GLY A 85 -16.75 1.48 13.01
C GLY A 85 -16.34 0.46 14.08
N LYS A 86 -16.62 0.85 15.33
CA LYS A 86 -16.19 0.12 16.52
C LYS A 86 -16.85 -1.26 16.62
N GLY A 87 -16.04 -2.28 16.89
CA GLY A 87 -16.47 -3.66 17.04
C GLY A 87 -16.32 -4.50 15.76
N SER A 88 -15.90 -3.90 14.64
CA SER A 88 -15.59 -4.64 13.41
C SER A 88 -14.25 -5.38 13.52
N THR A 89 -14.16 -6.51 12.84
CA THR A 89 -12.91 -7.26 12.64
C THR A 89 -12.53 -7.20 11.16
N VAL A 90 -11.35 -6.66 10.86
CA VAL A 90 -10.81 -6.57 9.51
C VAL A 90 -9.60 -7.48 9.38
N VAL A 91 -9.61 -8.35 8.37
CA VAL A 91 -8.48 -9.25 8.04
C VAL A 91 -7.81 -8.74 6.78
N THR A 92 -6.48 -8.69 6.78
CA THR A 92 -5.69 -8.30 5.62
C THR A 92 -4.51 -9.25 5.41
N ILE A 93 -3.89 -9.17 4.23
CA ILE A 93 -2.74 -10.02 3.86
C ILE A 93 -1.46 -9.19 3.93
N LEU A 94 -0.49 -9.67 4.67
CA LEU A 94 0.90 -9.19 4.63
C LEU A 94 1.64 -9.99 3.56
N CYS A 95 1.90 -9.34 2.41
CA CYS A 95 2.45 -10.00 1.22
C CYS A 95 3.90 -10.46 1.44
N ASP A 96 4.76 -9.55 1.92
CA ASP A 96 6.15 -9.81 2.22
C ASP A 96 6.73 -8.80 3.23
N GLY A 97 7.94 -9.09 3.69
CA GLY A 97 8.74 -8.18 4.50
C GLY A 97 9.60 -7.22 3.66
N ALA A 98 10.17 -6.22 4.30
CA ALA A 98 11.00 -5.21 3.65
C ALA A 98 12.41 -5.69 3.27
N TYR A 99 12.81 -6.90 3.60
CA TYR A 99 14.19 -7.41 3.42
C TYR A 99 14.71 -7.24 2.00
N ARG A 100 13.85 -7.43 0.99
CA ARG A 100 14.20 -7.29 -0.44
C ARG A 100 14.20 -5.85 -0.94
N TYR A 101 13.72 -4.92 -0.14
CA TYR A 101 13.46 -3.54 -0.50
C TYR A 101 14.14 -2.55 0.45
N ALA A 102 15.01 -3.04 1.34
CA ALA A 102 15.66 -2.21 2.34
C ALA A 102 16.48 -1.07 1.73
N ASP A 103 17.18 -1.35 0.63
CA ASP A 103 17.96 -0.41 -0.17
C ASP A 103 17.12 0.66 -0.89
N ARG A 104 15.81 0.54 -0.84
CA ARG A 104 14.82 1.48 -1.35
C ARG A 104 14.05 2.13 -0.21
N LEU A 105 13.25 1.35 0.50
CA LEU A 105 12.30 1.86 1.51
C LEU A 105 12.99 2.55 2.70
N PHE A 106 14.26 2.24 2.98
CA PHE A 106 15.04 2.81 4.09
C PHE A 106 16.29 3.57 3.62
N SER A 107 16.40 3.87 2.31
CA SER A 107 17.44 4.69 1.72
C SER A 107 16.97 6.13 1.55
N LYS A 108 17.76 7.06 2.11
CA LYS A 108 17.51 8.50 2.01
C LYS A 108 17.45 8.94 0.54
N LYS A 109 18.46 8.57 -0.24
CA LYS A 109 18.57 8.93 -1.66
C LYS A 109 17.36 8.44 -2.47
N TRP A 110 16.95 7.20 -2.25
CA TRP A 110 15.81 6.65 -2.98
C TRP A 110 14.50 7.35 -2.60
N LEU A 111 14.28 7.61 -1.31
CA LEU A 111 13.11 8.32 -0.81
C LEU A 111 13.03 9.77 -1.33
N GLU A 112 14.19 10.45 -1.42
CA GLU A 112 14.29 11.78 -2.03
C GLU A 112 13.93 11.73 -3.53
N THR A 113 14.45 10.76 -4.26
CA THR A 113 14.15 10.58 -5.69
C THR A 113 12.65 10.34 -5.94
N LYS A 114 11.95 9.76 -4.99
CA LYS A 114 10.52 9.49 -5.04
C LYS A 114 9.65 10.57 -4.41
N ASP A 115 10.26 11.61 -3.85
CA ASP A 115 9.60 12.69 -3.10
C ASP A 115 8.74 12.16 -1.93
N LEU A 116 9.23 11.13 -1.24
CA LEU A 116 8.50 10.43 -0.18
C LEU A 116 8.99 10.74 1.24
N ILE A 117 10.13 11.38 1.42
CA ILE A 117 10.66 11.70 2.76
C ILE A 117 9.66 12.56 3.55
N GLY A 118 9.01 13.51 2.88
CA GLY A 118 8.01 14.39 3.48
C GLY A 118 6.81 13.67 4.08
N SER A 119 6.50 12.50 3.54
CA SER A 119 5.37 11.66 3.98
C SER A 119 5.69 10.79 5.20
N ILE A 120 6.97 10.69 5.58
CA ILE A 120 7.41 9.96 6.77
C ILE A 120 7.39 10.93 7.95
N PRO A 121 6.62 10.64 9.03
CA PRO A 121 6.62 11.44 10.25
C PRO A 121 8.04 11.70 10.76
N GLU A 122 8.32 12.92 11.20
CA GLU A 122 9.68 13.36 11.52
C GLU A 122 10.36 12.43 12.56
N HIS A 123 9.64 12.03 13.60
CA HIS A 123 10.17 11.15 14.64
C HIS A 123 10.48 9.73 14.13
N LEU A 124 9.91 9.31 13.00
CA LEU A 124 10.15 7.99 12.37
C LEU A 124 11.32 8.02 11.36
N ARG A 125 11.76 9.21 10.93
CA ARG A 125 12.89 9.34 9.98
C ARG A 125 14.21 8.79 10.53
N ARG A 126 14.30 8.52 11.85
CA ARG A 126 15.42 7.80 12.46
C ARG A 126 15.65 6.41 11.88
N TYR A 127 14.64 5.82 11.27
CA TYR A 127 14.73 4.52 10.59
C TYR A 127 15.24 4.61 9.16
N ILE A 128 15.48 5.80 8.62
CA ILE A 128 16.20 6.00 7.35
C ILE A 128 17.68 5.80 7.61
N VAL A 129 18.15 4.56 7.49
CA VAL A 129 19.51 4.15 7.92
C VAL A 129 20.48 3.93 6.76
N LEU A 130 19.98 3.96 5.53
CA LEU A 130 20.81 3.82 4.33
C LEU A 130 20.93 5.14 3.59
N PRO A 131 22.14 5.41 2.97
CA PRO A 131 22.39 6.65 2.24
C PRO A 131 21.50 6.84 1.01
#